data_198f68ba7e8fd3f94744d13c1b49a512
#
_entry.id   198f68ba7e8fd3f94744d13c1b49a512
#
_cell.length_a   1.000
_cell.length_b   1.000
_cell.length_c   1.000
_cell.angle_alpha   90.00
_cell.angle_beta   90.00
_cell.angle_gamma   90.00
#
_symmetry.space_group_name_H-M   'P 1'
#
loop_
_entity.id
_entity.type
_entity.pdbx_description
1 polymer ?
#
loop_
_entity_poly.entity_id
_entity_poly.type
_entity_poly.pdbx_seq_one_letter_code
_entity_poly.pdbx_strand_id
1 'polypeptide(L)'
;MERDPLYVVSPSYISPKTIRFGKILVWSSFFLMMVIGIIQILYNLEKISIGFNNWRPLLYSYILWAIAIGYSRVLIYGERGKRNLFIFPAVMFIISIVIFPMLFGLYISFTDWNLSSLDGRKFNGLDNFYQMMSDPYYWNSLKNMIYYILAVLVEFAIAFLLALLLNSQIKGRKFFRVVFLIPLMLSPVAVSWMVGKSMLEQRFGPVANFARWLGWETPTFFSSPEIARLTMMCMDAWTFIPLMIIMLLAGLQALPKEVLEAAKVDGANKWTMFKNIIFPIMLPVSLTTLVIRIIFKLKLADIIIIVTAGGPGGATDSVTSFIVREYRDRSNVGYGTLLSFVYLILIIIFMTILIRFVNRWLQRAS
;
A
#
# COMPACT_ATOMS: atom_id res chain seq x y z
N MET A 1 8.39 36.30 17.81
CA MET A 1 7.04 35.85 17.44
C MET A 1 6.17 35.95 18.68
N GLU A 2 5.51 37.09 18.86
CA GLU A 2 4.57 37.36 19.93
C GLU A 2 3.35 36.47 19.76
N ARG A 3 3.01 35.71 20.80
CA ARG A 3 1.79 34.92 20.85
C ARG A 3 0.63 35.89 21.05
N ASP A 4 -0.24 35.96 20.06
CA ASP A 4 -1.47 36.76 20.05
C ASP A 4 -2.31 36.43 21.32
N PRO A 5 -2.57 37.39 22.22
CA PRO A 5 -3.24 37.13 23.50
C PRO A 5 -4.75 36.93 23.40
N LEU A 6 -5.33 36.90 22.19
CA LEU A 6 -6.79 36.94 21.98
C LEU A 6 -7.50 35.59 22.00
N TYR A 7 -6.83 34.47 22.30
CA TYR A 7 -7.47 33.14 22.39
C TYR A 7 -7.29 32.44 23.75
N VAL A 8 -7.29 33.17 24.84
CA VAL A 8 -7.56 32.56 26.13
C VAL A 8 -9.08 32.42 26.28
N VAL A 9 -9.65 31.39 25.63
CA VAL A 9 -11.01 30.95 25.97
C VAL A 9 -10.99 30.51 27.43
N SER A 10 -11.59 31.33 28.30
CA SER A 10 -11.82 30.97 29.71
C SER A 10 -12.44 29.56 29.76
N PRO A 11 -11.95 28.65 30.60
CA PRO A 11 -12.55 27.33 30.71
C PRO A 11 -13.99 27.52 31.15
N SER A 12 -14.96 27.31 30.25
CA SER A 12 -16.37 27.32 30.60
C SER A 12 -16.56 26.30 31.72
N TYR A 13 -17.01 26.77 32.88
CA TYR A 13 -17.26 25.90 34.05
C TYR A 13 -18.35 24.89 33.67
N ILE A 14 -17.94 23.64 33.51
CA ILE A 14 -18.85 22.55 33.18
C ILE A 14 -19.31 21.90 34.46
N SER A 15 -20.62 21.91 34.69
CA SER A 15 -21.21 21.33 35.87
C SER A 15 -20.83 19.87 36.07
N PRO A 16 -20.45 19.42 37.30
CA PRO A 16 -20.20 18.00 37.57
C PRO A 16 -21.35 17.07 37.21
N LYS A 17 -22.60 17.56 37.25
CA LYS A 17 -23.80 16.81 36.81
C LYS A 17 -23.76 16.54 35.30
N THR A 18 -23.37 17.53 34.51
CA THR A 18 -23.22 17.40 33.05
C THR A 18 -22.14 16.38 32.66
N ILE A 19 -21.02 16.41 33.36
CA ILE A 19 -19.92 15.43 33.14
C ILE A 19 -20.40 14.01 33.47
N ARG A 20 -21.11 13.85 34.61
CA ARG A 20 -21.66 12.54 35.00
C ARG A 20 -22.67 12.03 34.00
N PHE A 21 -23.57 12.88 33.53
CA PHE A 21 -24.58 12.54 32.49
C PHE A 21 -23.89 12.09 31.20
N GLY A 22 -22.88 12.83 30.71
CA GLY A 22 -22.14 12.45 29.51
C GLY A 22 -21.47 11.08 29.65
N LYS A 23 -20.86 10.77 30.79
CA LYS A 23 -20.28 9.44 31.05
C LYS A 23 -21.34 8.33 31.06
N ILE A 24 -22.48 8.56 31.74
CA ILE A 24 -23.59 7.59 31.78
C ILE A 24 -24.09 7.29 30.37
N LEU A 25 -24.28 8.33 29.56
CA LEU A 25 -24.77 8.19 28.18
C LEU A 25 -23.85 7.25 27.34
N VAL A 26 -22.55 7.41 27.45
CA VAL A 26 -21.58 6.55 26.72
C VAL A 26 -21.62 5.11 27.22
N TRP A 27 -21.58 4.92 28.53
CA TRP A 27 -21.56 3.59 29.11
C TRP A 27 -22.88 2.82 28.91
N SER A 28 -24.04 3.49 29.00
CA SER A 28 -25.33 2.85 28.75
C SER A 28 -25.51 2.44 27.28
N SER A 29 -25.12 3.28 26.37
CA SER A 29 -25.19 2.94 24.93
C SER A 29 -24.18 1.86 24.54
N PHE A 30 -22.97 1.86 25.14
CA PHE A 30 -22.00 0.77 24.97
C PHE A 30 -22.52 -0.55 25.50
N PHE A 31 -23.10 -0.53 26.70
CA PHE A 31 -23.68 -1.74 27.31
C PHE A 31 -24.84 -2.30 26.44
N LEU A 32 -25.70 -1.42 25.92
CA LEU A 32 -26.75 -1.82 25.01
C LEU A 32 -26.18 -2.51 23.74
N MET A 33 -25.15 -1.93 23.16
CA MET A 33 -24.46 -2.50 21.97
C MET A 33 -23.87 -3.88 22.30
N MET A 34 -23.23 -4.02 23.45
CA MET A 34 -22.66 -5.30 23.89
C MET A 34 -23.71 -6.36 24.11
N VAL A 35 -24.85 -6.02 24.75
CA VAL A 35 -25.96 -6.95 24.96
C VAL A 35 -26.55 -7.43 23.63
N ILE A 36 -26.81 -6.50 22.71
CA ILE A 36 -27.32 -6.84 21.36
C ILE A 36 -26.31 -7.75 20.63
N GLY A 37 -25.02 -7.45 20.73
CA GLY A 37 -23.97 -8.26 20.10
C GLY A 37 -23.89 -9.68 20.68
N ILE A 38 -23.94 -9.81 22.00
CA ILE A 38 -23.90 -11.12 22.66
C ILE A 38 -25.15 -11.95 22.29
N ILE A 39 -26.33 -11.34 22.34
CA ILE A 39 -27.58 -12.02 21.94
C ILE A 39 -27.47 -12.51 20.49
N GLN A 40 -26.99 -11.66 19.57
CA GLN A 40 -26.87 -12.04 18.17
C GLN A 40 -25.84 -13.15 17.95
N ILE A 41 -24.73 -13.13 18.66
CA ILE A 41 -23.70 -14.19 18.59
C ILE A 41 -24.27 -15.52 19.12
N LEU A 42 -24.91 -15.51 20.28
CA LEU A 42 -25.50 -16.71 20.89
C LEU A 42 -26.64 -17.29 20.04
N TYR A 43 -27.44 -16.42 19.40
CA TYR A 43 -28.47 -16.83 18.45
C TYR A 43 -27.88 -17.54 17.22
N ASN A 44 -26.83 -16.93 16.62
CA ASN A 44 -26.16 -17.55 15.46
C ASN A 44 -25.39 -18.83 15.80
N LEU A 45 -25.04 -19.04 17.08
CA LEU A 45 -24.45 -20.28 17.60
C LEU A 45 -25.50 -21.30 18.00
N GLU A 46 -26.80 -21.06 17.75
CA GLU A 46 -27.95 -21.90 18.08
C GLU A 46 -28.06 -22.23 19.59
N LYS A 47 -27.45 -21.41 20.46
CA LYS A 47 -27.48 -21.57 21.90
C LYS A 47 -28.72 -20.96 22.58
N ILE A 48 -29.36 -20.02 21.90
CA ILE A 48 -30.58 -19.35 22.35
C ILE A 48 -31.57 -19.21 21.18
N SER A 49 -32.86 -19.25 21.49
CA SER A 49 -33.94 -19.10 20.50
C SER A 49 -34.33 -17.62 20.23
N ILE A 50 -33.86 -16.71 21.07
CA ILE A 50 -34.18 -15.28 20.95
C ILE A 50 -33.01 -14.58 20.28
N GLY A 51 -33.26 -13.97 19.09
CA GLY A 51 -32.26 -13.24 18.33
C GLY A 51 -32.88 -12.46 17.20
N PHE A 52 -32.05 -11.87 16.37
CA PHE A 52 -32.51 -11.06 15.23
C PHE A 52 -32.19 -11.78 13.92
N ASN A 53 -33.08 -11.66 12.92
CA ASN A 53 -32.88 -12.27 11.60
C ASN A 53 -31.68 -11.70 10.82
N ASN A 54 -31.12 -10.58 11.28
CA ASN A 54 -29.98 -9.94 10.63
C ASN A 54 -29.16 -9.08 11.62
N TRP A 55 -27.99 -8.64 11.21
CA TRP A 55 -27.05 -7.83 12.02
C TRP A 55 -27.39 -6.34 12.10
N ARG A 56 -28.51 -5.87 11.51
CA ARG A 56 -28.91 -4.45 11.52
C ARG A 56 -29.09 -3.87 12.92
N PRO A 57 -29.66 -4.59 13.92
CA PRO A 57 -29.78 -4.04 15.27
C PRO A 57 -28.43 -3.73 15.92
N LEU A 58 -27.40 -4.54 15.64
CA LEU A 58 -26.05 -4.27 16.12
C LEU A 58 -25.48 -3.02 15.44
N LEU A 59 -25.70 -2.82 14.13
CA LEU A 59 -25.28 -1.61 13.42
C LEU A 59 -25.99 -0.38 14.00
N TYR A 60 -27.27 -0.45 14.27
CA TYR A 60 -28.01 0.69 14.84
C TYR A 60 -27.53 1.02 16.26
N SER A 61 -27.26 0.02 17.10
CA SER A 61 -26.70 0.23 18.43
C SER A 61 -25.28 0.81 18.39
N TYR A 62 -24.46 0.41 17.41
CA TYR A 62 -23.16 1.01 17.15
C TYR A 62 -23.26 2.49 16.75
N ILE A 63 -24.18 2.83 15.84
CA ILE A 63 -24.44 4.24 15.45
C ILE A 63 -24.89 5.05 16.66
N LEU A 64 -25.78 4.50 17.47
CA LEU A 64 -26.26 5.15 18.69
C LEU A 64 -25.11 5.41 19.67
N TRP A 65 -24.25 4.42 19.89
CA TRP A 65 -23.07 4.57 20.73
C TRP A 65 -22.08 5.61 20.16
N ALA A 66 -21.89 5.63 18.86
CA ALA A 66 -21.05 6.62 18.18
C ALA A 66 -21.59 8.05 18.42
N ILE A 67 -22.90 8.26 18.25
CA ILE A 67 -23.56 9.56 18.52
C ILE A 67 -23.40 9.93 20.01
N ALA A 68 -23.59 8.97 20.92
CA ALA A 68 -23.46 9.17 22.35
C ALA A 68 -22.04 9.61 22.74
N ILE A 69 -20.98 9.01 22.15
CA ILE A 69 -19.60 9.47 22.36
C ILE A 69 -19.39 10.90 21.88
N GLY A 70 -19.84 11.20 20.66
CA GLY A 70 -19.70 12.55 20.07
C GLY A 70 -20.36 13.61 20.96
N TYR A 71 -21.60 13.39 21.35
CA TYR A 71 -22.37 14.30 22.19
C TYR A 71 -21.77 14.42 23.60
N SER A 72 -21.39 13.30 24.22
CA SER A 72 -20.73 13.27 25.53
C SER A 72 -19.44 14.07 25.56
N ARG A 73 -18.62 14.00 24.49
CA ARG A 73 -17.38 14.80 24.42
C ARG A 73 -17.65 16.30 24.43
N VAL A 74 -18.72 16.76 23.78
CA VAL A 74 -19.15 18.16 23.84
C VAL A 74 -19.57 18.53 25.27
N LEU A 75 -20.36 17.68 25.94
CA LEU A 75 -20.80 17.89 27.31
C LEU A 75 -19.66 17.93 28.32
N ILE A 76 -18.63 17.08 28.14
CA ILE A 76 -17.51 16.93 29.09
C ILE A 76 -16.40 17.98 28.86
N TYR A 77 -16.11 18.34 27.61
CA TYR A 77 -14.96 19.16 27.23
C TYR A 77 -15.32 20.53 26.62
N GLY A 78 -16.62 20.86 26.52
CA GLY A 78 -17.09 22.15 25.99
C GLY A 78 -16.54 22.44 24.59
N GLU A 79 -15.90 23.62 24.39
CA GLU A 79 -15.37 24.04 23.07
C GLU A 79 -14.30 23.09 22.50
N ARG A 80 -13.46 22.50 23.35
CA ARG A 80 -12.49 21.47 22.91
C ARG A 80 -13.22 20.21 22.44
N GLY A 81 -14.33 19.85 23.07
CA GLY A 81 -15.19 18.75 22.66
C GLY A 81 -15.86 18.97 21.31
N LYS A 82 -16.28 20.20 21.01
CA LYS A 82 -16.85 20.57 19.70
C LYS A 82 -15.85 20.33 18.57
N ARG A 83 -14.58 20.73 18.71
CA ARG A 83 -13.55 20.45 17.69
C ARG A 83 -13.37 18.96 17.46
N ASN A 84 -13.37 18.15 18.50
CA ASN A 84 -13.24 16.70 18.38
C ASN A 84 -14.48 16.07 17.72
N LEU A 85 -15.65 16.68 17.83
CA LEU A 85 -16.88 16.20 17.20
C LEU A 85 -16.76 16.15 15.68
N PHE A 86 -16.06 17.11 15.04
CA PHE A 86 -15.85 17.12 13.59
C PHE A 86 -14.92 16.00 13.10
N ILE A 87 -13.96 15.56 13.94
CA ILE A 87 -13.04 14.46 13.60
C ILE A 87 -13.70 13.10 13.87
N PHE A 88 -14.65 13.07 14.80
CA PHE A 88 -15.23 11.83 15.32
C PHE A 88 -15.92 10.95 14.25
N PRO A 89 -16.73 11.47 13.30
CA PRO A 89 -17.31 10.66 12.23
C PRO A 89 -16.24 9.93 11.38
N ALA A 90 -15.14 10.61 11.06
CA ALA A 90 -14.04 10.01 10.31
C ALA A 90 -13.37 8.88 11.10
N VAL A 91 -13.16 9.07 12.41
CA VAL A 91 -12.59 8.02 13.29
C VAL A 91 -13.53 6.82 13.36
N MET A 92 -14.84 7.02 13.55
CA MET A 92 -15.81 5.93 13.58
C MET A 92 -15.87 5.17 12.24
N PHE A 93 -15.79 5.91 11.13
CA PHE A 93 -15.73 5.32 9.80
C PHE A 93 -14.48 4.42 9.63
N ILE A 94 -13.31 4.91 10.06
CA ILE A 94 -12.07 4.13 10.02
C ILE A 94 -12.19 2.88 10.90
N ILE A 95 -12.73 3.00 12.12
CA ILE A 95 -12.94 1.84 12.99
C ILE A 95 -13.83 0.79 12.32
N SER A 96 -14.93 1.22 11.69
CA SER A 96 -15.88 0.30 11.06
C SER A 96 -15.33 -0.37 9.80
N ILE A 97 -14.60 0.37 8.95
CA ILE A 97 -14.20 -0.13 7.63
C ILE A 97 -12.77 -0.70 7.62
N VAL A 98 -11.91 -0.26 8.55
CA VAL A 98 -10.51 -0.73 8.60
C VAL A 98 -10.30 -1.67 9.79
N ILE A 99 -10.58 -1.19 11.00
CA ILE A 99 -10.24 -1.95 12.22
C ILE A 99 -11.10 -3.20 12.37
N PHE A 100 -12.42 -3.07 12.19
CA PHE A 100 -13.31 -4.23 12.33
C PHE A 100 -13.01 -5.34 11.30
N PRO A 101 -12.91 -5.08 9.98
CA PRO A 101 -12.55 -6.12 9.02
C PRO A 101 -11.17 -6.73 9.29
N MET A 102 -10.21 -5.91 9.77
CA MET A 102 -8.89 -6.40 10.14
C MET A 102 -8.97 -7.39 11.32
N LEU A 103 -9.69 -7.06 12.39
CA LEU A 103 -9.88 -7.97 13.53
C LEU A 103 -10.66 -9.22 13.13
N PHE A 104 -11.69 -9.07 12.28
CA PHE A 104 -12.42 -10.21 11.75
C PHE A 104 -11.52 -11.11 10.89
N GLY A 105 -10.69 -10.53 10.02
CA GLY A 105 -9.69 -11.26 9.26
C GLY A 105 -8.70 -12.00 10.17
N LEU A 106 -8.24 -11.35 11.26
CA LEU A 106 -7.38 -12.01 12.23
C LEU A 106 -8.04 -13.26 12.83
N TYR A 107 -9.32 -13.19 13.18
CA TYR A 107 -10.08 -14.38 13.62
C TYR A 107 -10.13 -15.45 12.54
N ILE A 108 -10.42 -15.08 11.29
CA ILE A 108 -10.48 -16.01 10.15
C ILE A 108 -9.14 -16.71 9.92
N SER A 109 -8.01 -16.06 10.16
CA SER A 109 -6.68 -16.65 10.00
C SER A 109 -6.41 -17.86 10.90
N PHE A 110 -7.20 -18.04 11.96
CA PHE A 110 -7.17 -19.21 12.86
C PHE A 110 -8.26 -20.25 12.53
N THR A 111 -8.81 -20.20 11.33
CA THR A 111 -9.86 -21.14 10.89
C THR A 111 -9.44 -21.86 9.60
N ASP A 112 -9.99 -23.04 9.39
CA ASP A 112 -9.85 -23.84 8.17
C ASP A 112 -10.80 -23.42 7.06
N TRP A 113 -11.29 -22.16 7.10
CA TRP A 113 -12.33 -21.72 6.19
C TRP A 113 -11.91 -21.79 4.73
N ASN A 114 -12.58 -22.70 4.00
CA ASN A 114 -12.50 -22.79 2.55
C ASN A 114 -13.91 -22.62 1.97
N LEU A 115 -14.07 -21.73 0.99
CA LEU A 115 -15.38 -21.44 0.38
C LEU A 115 -15.96 -22.62 -0.40
N SER A 116 -15.14 -23.60 -0.77
CA SER A 116 -15.57 -24.81 -1.46
C SER A 116 -16.00 -25.92 -0.49
N SER A 117 -15.77 -25.74 0.81
CA SER A 117 -16.16 -26.70 1.84
C SER A 117 -17.62 -26.51 2.26
N LEU A 118 -18.38 -27.61 2.32
CA LEU A 118 -19.77 -27.64 2.80
C LEU A 118 -19.86 -27.55 4.34
N ASP A 119 -18.80 -27.92 5.04
CA ASP A 119 -18.75 -27.97 6.51
C ASP A 119 -18.66 -26.59 7.20
N GLY A 120 -18.55 -25.53 6.43
CA GLY A 120 -18.35 -24.19 6.97
C GLY A 120 -16.95 -24.00 7.54
N ARG A 121 -16.80 -23.00 8.41
CA ARG A 121 -15.52 -22.69 9.06
C ARG A 121 -15.42 -23.37 10.42
N LYS A 122 -14.29 -24.00 10.70
CA LYS A 122 -13.94 -24.54 12.01
C LYS A 122 -12.67 -23.88 12.52
N PHE A 123 -12.55 -23.71 13.81
CA PHE A 123 -11.33 -23.20 14.43
C PHE A 123 -10.23 -24.27 14.34
N ASN A 124 -9.09 -23.94 13.71
CA ASN A 124 -7.95 -24.85 13.53
C ASN A 124 -6.67 -24.42 14.26
N GLY A 125 -6.76 -23.39 15.09
CA GLY A 125 -5.60 -22.90 15.86
C GLY A 125 -4.47 -22.40 14.98
N LEU A 126 -3.30 -23.01 15.04
CA LEU A 126 -2.09 -22.58 14.30
C LEU A 126 -1.80 -23.42 13.05
N ASP A 127 -2.70 -24.27 12.59
CA ASP A 127 -2.45 -25.17 11.46
C ASP A 127 -2.11 -24.40 10.17
N ASN A 128 -2.79 -23.30 9.90
CA ASN A 128 -2.47 -22.42 8.78
C ASN A 128 -1.04 -21.86 8.88
N PHE A 129 -0.55 -21.58 10.09
CA PHE A 129 0.82 -21.13 10.31
C PHE A 129 1.85 -22.23 10.01
N TYR A 130 1.59 -23.46 10.48
CA TYR A 130 2.44 -24.60 10.16
C TYR A 130 2.43 -24.93 8.68
N GLN A 131 1.26 -24.82 8.02
CA GLN A 131 1.15 -24.94 6.57
C GLN A 131 2.03 -23.90 5.85
N MET A 132 1.97 -22.62 6.24
CA MET A 132 2.78 -21.57 5.67
C MET A 132 4.28 -21.84 5.83
N MET A 133 4.71 -22.31 7.00
CA MET A 133 6.12 -22.60 7.25
C MET A 133 6.66 -23.71 6.35
N SER A 134 5.83 -24.67 5.95
CA SER A 134 6.18 -25.78 5.07
C SER A 134 5.88 -25.53 3.58
N ASP A 135 5.24 -24.38 3.22
CA ASP A 135 4.84 -24.08 1.86
C ASP A 135 6.00 -23.50 1.02
N PRO A 136 6.58 -24.28 0.08
CA PRO A 136 7.70 -23.80 -0.73
C PRO A 136 7.32 -22.67 -1.68
N TYR A 137 6.03 -22.55 -2.08
CA TYR A 137 5.58 -21.48 -2.97
C TYR A 137 5.49 -20.15 -2.24
N TYR A 138 5.11 -20.15 -0.96
CA TYR A 138 5.15 -18.94 -0.13
C TYR A 138 6.58 -18.41 0.00
N TRP A 139 7.54 -19.26 0.35
CA TRP A 139 8.95 -18.87 0.47
C TRP A 139 9.55 -18.42 -0.87
N ASN A 140 9.15 -19.07 -1.98
CA ASN A 140 9.56 -18.65 -3.31
C ASN A 140 8.99 -17.26 -3.65
N SER A 141 7.76 -16.96 -3.27
CA SER A 141 7.15 -15.64 -3.47
C SER A 141 7.88 -14.53 -2.69
N LEU A 142 8.32 -14.82 -1.46
CA LEU A 142 9.17 -13.92 -0.66
C LEU A 142 10.54 -13.69 -1.33
N LYS A 143 11.17 -14.74 -1.86
CA LYS A 143 12.41 -14.62 -2.62
C LYS A 143 12.22 -13.77 -3.87
N ASN A 144 11.15 -13.96 -4.60
CA ASN A 144 10.83 -13.12 -5.76
C ASN A 144 10.64 -11.65 -5.37
N MET A 145 10.03 -11.36 -4.20
CA MET A 145 9.91 -9.98 -3.70
C MET A 145 11.26 -9.29 -3.51
N ILE A 146 12.30 -10.03 -3.09
CA ILE A 146 13.65 -9.47 -2.99
C ILE A 146 14.16 -9.04 -4.38
N TYR A 147 13.99 -9.88 -5.40
CA TYR A 147 14.37 -9.51 -6.78
C TYR A 147 13.58 -8.29 -7.27
N TYR A 148 12.27 -8.24 -7.02
CA TYR A 148 11.43 -7.10 -7.39
C TYR A 148 11.85 -5.81 -6.68
N ILE A 149 12.20 -5.86 -5.39
CA ILE A 149 12.69 -4.70 -4.63
C ILE A 149 14.05 -4.24 -5.14
N LEU A 150 14.97 -5.16 -5.42
CA LEU A 150 16.29 -4.83 -5.97
C LEU A 150 16.19 -4.18 -7.35
N ALA A 151 15.22 -4.60 -8.18
CA ALA A 151 14.97 -3.98 -9.48
C ALA A 151 14.62 -2.48 -9.36
N VAL A 152 14.05 -2.03 -8.23
CA VAL A 152 13.74 -0.61 -7.99
C VAL A 152 15.01 0.26 -8.04
N LEU A 153 16.17 -0.25 -7.68
CA LEU A 153 17.43 0.51 -7.77
C LEU A 153 17.81 0.80 -9.23
N VAL A 154 17.62 -0.19 -10.12
CA VAL A 154 17.83 -0.02 -11.57
C VAL A 154 16.78 0.94 -12.15
N GLU A 155 15.52 0.77 -11.79
CA GLU A 155 14.43 1.68 -12.17
C GLU A 155 14.72 3.11 -11.75
N PHE A 156 15.23 3.30 -10.53
CA PHE A 156 15.61 4.61 -9.99
C PHE A 156 16.75 5.24 -10.79
N ALA A 157 17.80 4.48 -11.12
CA ALA A 157 18.91 4.98 -11.92
C ALA A 157 18.42 5.45 -13.31
N ILE A 158 17.57 4.66 -13.97
CA ILE A 158 16.96 5.03 -15.26
C ILE A 158 16.09 6.29 -15.11
N ALA A 159 15.24 6.35 -14.09
CA ALA A 159 14.36 7.49 -13.83
C ALA A 159 15.16 8.76 -13.54
N PHE A 160 16.27 8.65 -12.80
CA PHE A 160 17.13 9.80 -12.47
C PHE A 160 17.82 10.33 -13.74
N LEU A 161 18.36 9.45 -14.58
CA LEU A 161 18.97 9.84 -15.85
C LEU A 161 17.95 10.52 -16.78
N LEU A 162 16.75 9.98 -16.89
CA LEU A 162 15.67 10.57 -17.69
C LEU A 162 15.20 11.91 -17.09
N ALA A 163 15.13 12.04 -15.77
CA ALA A 163 14.80 13.31 -15.12
C ALA A 163 15.86 14.39 -15.38
N LEU A 164 17.16 14.04 -15.33
CA LEU A 164 18.26 14.96 -15.70
C LEU A 164 18.16 15.39 -17.16
N LEU A 165 17.88 14.44 -18.07
CA LEU A 165 17.69 14.72 -19.49
C LEU A 165 16.50 15.67 -19.70
N LEU A 166 15.36 15.40 -19.08
CA LEU A 166 14.16 16.25 -19.16
C LEU A 166 14.28 17.58 -18.43
N ASN A 167 15.23 17.72 -17.51
CA ASN A 167 15.56 19.00 -16.87
C ASN A 167 16.42 19.88 -17.76
N SER A 168 17.22 19.30 -18.67
CA SER A 168 18.04 20.04 -19.62
C SER A 168 17.21 20.71 -20.72
N GLN A 169 17.81 21.66 -21.46
CA GLN A 169 17.15 22.38 -22.55
C GLN A 169 17.19 21.58 -23.86
N ILE A 170 16.49 20.45 -23.91
CA ILE A 170 16.36 19.61 -25.12
C ILE A 170 15.20 20.11 -25.99
N LYS A 171 15.37 20.00 -27.33
CA LYS A 171 14.28 20.21 -28.28
C LYS A 171 13.16 19.19 -28.05
N GLY A 172 11.91 19.65 -28.02
CA GLY A 172 10.76 18.75 -27.80
C GLY A 172 10.51 18.31 -26.34
N ARG A 173 11.16 18.94 -25.34
CA ARG A 173 11.02 18.58 -23.91
C ARG A 173 9.58 18.43 -23.45
N LYS A 174 8.66 19.29 -23.92
CA LYS A 174 7.23 19.21 -23.55
C LYS A 174 6.60 17.92 -24.08
N PHE A 175 6.90 17.56 -25.32
CA PHE A 175 6.42 16.32 -25.95
C PHE A 175 6.92 15.07 -25.19
N PHE A 176 8.22 14.98 -24.93
CA PHE A 176 8.80 13.85 -24.20
C PHE A 176 8.25 13.71 -22.78
N ARG A 177 7.99 14.82 -22.09
CA ARG A 177 7.33 14.77 -20.76
C ARG A 177 5.96 14.13 -20.83
N VAL A 178 5.16 14.46 -21.83
CA VAL A 178 3.83 13.86 -22.00
C VAL A 178 3.94 12.38 -22.34
N VAL A 179 4.78 12.02 -23.32
CA VAL A 179 4.95 10.62 -23.78
C VAL A 179 5.43 9.72 -22.64
N PHE A 180 6.40 10.17 -21.84
CA PHE A 180 6.88 9.40 -20.70
C PHE A 180 5.83 9.25 -19.58
N LEU A 181 4.78 10.08 -19.53
CA LEU A 181 3.73 9.98 -18.51
C LEU A 181 2.59 9.04 -18.92
N ILE A 182 2.45 8.72 -20.21
CA ILE A 182 1.35 7.86 -20.71
C ILE A 182 1.25 6.53 -19.94
N PRO A 183 2.34 5.78 -19.69
CA PRO A 183 2.24 4.50 -18.99
C PRO A 183 1.63 4.60 -17.59
N LEU A 184 1.92 5.68 -16.86
CA LEU A 184 1.40 5.91 -15.52
C LEU A 184 -0.13 6.17 -15.51
N MET A 185 -0.68 6.67 -16.61
CA MET A 185 -2.11 6.96 -16.74
C MET A 185 -2.95 5.70 -17.00
N LEU A 186 -2.30 4.59 -17.38
CA LEU A 186 -2.96 3.32 -17.64
C LEU A 186 -3.15 2.54 -16.34
N SER A 187 -4.30 1.88 -16.19
CA SER A 187 -4.47 0.97 -15.06
C SER A 187 -3.55 -0.26 -15.22
N PRO A 188 -3.07 -0.86 -14.11
CA PRO A 188 -2.27 -2.09 -14.18
C PRO A 188 -2.94 -3.22 -14.96
N VAL A 189 -4.26 -3.31 -14.90
CA VAL A 189 -5.05 -4.27 -15.68
C VAL A 189 -4.94 -4.00 -17.19
N ALA A 190 -5.09 -2.73 -17.60
CA ALA A 190 -4.95 -2.34 -18.99
C ALA A 190 -3.54 -2.62 -19.54
N VAL A 191 -2.51 -2.30 -18.75
CA VAL A 191 -1.10 -2.63 -19.06
C VAL A 191 -0.92 -4.15 -19.24
N SER A 192 -1.50 -4.94 -18.35
CA SER A 192 -1.39 -6.40 -18.40
C SER A 192 -1.96 -6.98 -19.71
N TRP A 193 -3.13 -6.52 -20.13
CA TRP A 193 -3.74 -6.96 -21.38
C TRP A 193 -3.03 -6.40 -22.60
N MET A 194 -2.75 -5.11 -22.62
CA MET A 194 -2.15 -4.45 -23.79
C MET A 194 -0.70 -4.89 -24.00
N VAL A 195 0.14 -4.79 -22.97
CA VAL A 195 1.56 -5.15 -23.09
C VAL A 195 1.75 -6.65 -22.92
N GLY A 196 1.29 -7.23 -21.81
CA GLY A 196 1.56 -8.63 -21.47
C GLY A 196 0.91 -9.64 -22.39
N LYS A 197 -0.41 -9.50 -22.64
CA LYS A 197 -1.17 -10.48 -23.43
C LYS A 197 -1.24 -10.16 -24.92
N SER A 198 -0.99 -8.90 -25.33
CA SER A 198 -1.11 -8.51 -26.73
C SER A 198 0.25 -8.19 -27.36
N MET A 199 1.01 -7.24 -26.81
CA MET A 199 2.28 -6.82 -27.42
C MET A 199 3.39 -7.86 -27.30
N LEU A 200 3.43 -8.59 -26.18
CA LEU A 200 4.42 -9.64 -25.89
C LEU A 200 3.94 -11.04 -26.31
N GLU A 201 2.76 -11.16 -26.94
CA GLU A 201 2.29 -12.45 -27.42
C GLU A 201 3.23 -13.00 -28.51
N GLN A 202 3.64 -14.28 -28.34
CA GLN A 202 4.68 -14.89 -29.13
C GLN A 202 4.36 -14.96 -30.64
N ARG A 203 3.12 -15.22 -31.01
CA ARG A 203 2.73 -15.50 -32.41
C ARG A 203 2.57 -14.23 -33.25
N PHE A 204 1.88 -13.22 -32.70
CA PHE A 204 1.46 -12.03 -33.42
C PHE A 204 1.84 -10.70 -32.78
N GLY A 205 2.39 -10.72 -31.55
CA GLY A 205 2.73 -9.52 -30.80
C GLY A 205 3.78 -8.66 -31.52
N PRO A 206 3.58 -7.33 -31.61
CA PRO A 206 4.53 -6.45 -32.28
C PRO A 206 5.94 -6.47 -31.65
N VAL A 207 6.03 -6.64 -30.33
CA VAL A 207 7.34 -6.78 -29.64
C VAL A 207 7.98 -8.11 -29.98
N ALA A 208 7.21 -9.19 -30.09
CA ALA A 208 7.71 -10.48 -30.51
C ALA A 208 8.19 -10.46 -31.99
N ASN A 209 7.46 -9.74 -32.87
CA ASN A 209 7.87 -9.54 -34.25
C ASN A 209 9.20 -8.75 -34.33
N PHE A 210 9.32 -7.69 -33.53
CA PHE A 210 10.56 -6.91 -33.46
C PHE A 210 11.73 -7.75 -32.91
N ALA A 211 11.49 -8.58 -31.88
CA ALA A 211 12.50 -9.48 -31.34
C ALA A 211 12.98 -10.51 -32.38
N ARG A 212 12.06 -11.05 -33.21
CA ARG A 212 12.43 -11.92 -34.35
C ARG A 212 13.28 -11.19 -35.40
N TRP A 213 12.94 -9.95 -35.69
CA TRP A 213 13.74 -9.13 -36.61
C TRP A 213 15.17 -8.89 -36.07
N LEU A 214 15.35 -8.83 -34.75
CA LEU A 214 16.66 -8.74 -34.09
C LEU A 214 17.40 -10.10 -34.00
N GLY A 215 16.84 -11.20 -34.52
CA GLY A 215 17.47 -12.52 -34.52
C GLY A 215 17.03 -13.46 -33.40
N TRP A 216 16.07 -13.09 -32.56
CA TRP A 216 15.48 -14.01 -31.59
C TRP A 216 14.35 -14.80 -32.26
N GLU A 217 14.66 -15.95 -32.84
CA GLU A 217 13.75 -16.74 -33.67
C GLU A 217 12.42 -17.09 -32.97
N THR A 218 12.49 -17.49 -31.69
CA THR A 218 11.31 -17.88 -30.90
C THR A 218 11.22 -17.02 -29.62
N PRO A 219 10.69 -15.79 -29.68
CA PRO A 219 10.64 -14.91 -28.54
C PRO A 219 9.58 -15.36 -27.52
N THR A 220 9.99 -16.14 -26.53
CA THR A 220 9.15 -16.70 -25.47
C THR A 220 9.34 -15.93 -24.18
N PHE A 221 8.62 -14.82 -24.02
CA PHE A 221 8.78 -13.90 -22.88
C PHE A 221 8.36 -14.49 -21.52
N PHE A 222 7.57 -15.57 -21.51
CA PHE A 222 7.00 -16.13 -20.28
C PHE A 222 7.26 -17.64 -20.11
N SER A 223 8.12 -18.25 -20.92
CA SER A 223 8.32 -19.71 -20.92
C SER A 223 9.32 -20.17 -19.88
N SER A 224 10.38 -19.42 -19.62
CA SER A 224 11.36 -19.75 -18.57
C SER A 224 11.19 -18.88 -17.33
N PRO A 225 11.53 -19.40 -16.13
CA PRO A 225 11.43 -18.67 -14.87
C PRO A 225 12.17 -17.32 -14.87
N GLU A 226 13.37 -17.28 -15.44
CA GLU A 226 14.24 -16.10 -15.44
C GLU A 226 13.69 -15.03 -16.39
N ILE A 227 13.35 -15.42 -17.63
CA ILE A 227 12.83 -14.50 -18.64
C ILE A 227 11.46 -13.97 -18.21
N ALA A 228 10.59 -14.83 -17.70
CA ALA A 228 9.27 -14.42 -17.21
C ALA A 228 9.39 -13.40 -16.07
N ARG A 229 10.27 -13.63 -15.09
CA ARG A 229 10.52 -12.68 -14.00
C ARG A 229 11.08 -11.36 -14.51
N LEU A 230 12.06 -11.39 -15.41
CA LEU A 230 12.64 -10.19 -16.02
C LEU A 230 11.57 -9.41 -16.81
N THR A 231 10.76 -10.11 -17.58
CA THR A 231 9.66 -9.49 -18.35
C THR A 231 8.65 -8.79 -17.44
N MET A 232 8.27 -9.43 -16.31
CA MET A 232 7.42 -8.80 -15.30
C MET A 232 8.06 -7.53 -14.71
N MET A 233 9.37 -7.59 -14.39
CA MET A 233 10.11 -6.42 -13.90
C MET A 233 10.11 -5.28 -14.92
N CYS A 234 10.33 -5.59 -16.21
CA CYS A 234 10.31 -4.59 -17.28
C CYS A 234 8.92 -3.96 -17.47
N MET A 235 7.85 -4.75 -17.44
CA MET A 235 6.49 -4.23 -17.54
C MET A 235 6.14 -3.31 -16.40
N ASP A 236 6.45 -3.70 -15.16
CA ASP A 236 6.21 -2.90 -13.97
C ASP A 236 7.10 -1.64 -13.96
N ALA A 237 8.37 -1.75 -14.37
CA ALA A 237 9.28 -0.63 -14.53
C ALA A 237 8.75 0.39 -15.55
N TRP A 238 8.31 -0.08 -16.71
CA TRP A 238 7.73 0.79 -17.75
C TRP A 238 6.51 1.56 -17.23
N THR A 239 5.69 0.94 -16.41
CA THR A 239 4.50 1.56 -15.81
C THR A 239 4.86 2.62 -14.77
N PHE A 240 5.88 2.39 -13.92
CA PHE A 240 6.13 3.18 -12.73
C PHE A 240 7.39 4.07 -12.77
N ILE A 241 8.31 3.88 -13.72
CA ILE A 241 9.41 4.81 -13.93
C ILE A 241 8.91 6.25 -14.11
N PRO A 242 7.81 6.52 -14.84
CA PRO A 242 7.24 7.87 -14.95
C PRO A 242 6.96 8.57 -13.63
N LEU A 243 6.46 7.84 -12.63
CA LEU A 243 6.22 8.38 -11.28
C LEU A 243 7.53 8.91 -10.66
N MET A 244 8.60 8.10 -10.76
CA MET A 244 9.90 8.50 -10.24
C MET A 244 10.48 9.70 -11.02
N ILE A 245 10.29 9.75 -12.35
CA ILE A 245 10.70 10.89 -13.18
C ILE A 245 10.03 12.18 -12.70
N ILE A 246 8.71 12.17 -12.44
CA ILE A 246 8.00 13.37 -11.97
C ILE A 246 8.58 13.86 -10.65
N MET A 247 8.77 12.97 -9.68
CA MET A 247 9.27 13.32 -8.35
C MET A 247 10.70 13.86 -8.42
N LEU A 248 11.57 13.19 -9.16
CA LEU A 248 12.97 13.61 -9.32
C LEU A 248 13.08 14.91 -10.14
N LEU A 249 12.26 15.07 -11.17
CA LEU A 249 12.25 16.29 -11.98
C LEU A 249 11.76 17.49 -11.18
N ALA A 250 10.76 17.31 -10.32
CA ALA A 250 10.30 18.36 -9.41
C ALA A 250 11.42 18.77 -8.43
N GLY A 251 12.15 17.82 -7.87
CA GLY A 251 13.31 18.08 -7.03
C GLY A 251 14.43 18.82 -7.76
N LEU A 252 14.76 18.40 -9.00
CA LEU A 252 15.77 19.06 -9.83
C LEU A 252 15.40 20.51 -10.17
N GLN A 253 14.11 20.80 -10.34
CA GLN A 253 13.62 22.16 -10.63
C GLN A 253 13.58 23.06 -9.38
N ALA A 254 13.60 22.48 -8.20
CA ALA A 254 13.65 23.20 -6.92
C ALA A 254 15.08 23.53 -6.45
N LEU A 255 16.11 23.08 -7.19
CA LEU A 255 17.52 23.38 -6.84
C LEU A 255 17.79 24.89 -6.92
N PRO A 256 18.48 25.47 -5.90
CA PRO A 256 18.89 26.88 -5.94
C PRO A 256 19.82 27.18 -7.12
N LYS A 257 19.43 28.12 -7.96
CA LYS A 257 20.22 28.49 -9.15
C LYS A 257 21.57 29.09 -8.78
N GLU A 258 21.61 29.85 -7.71
CA GLU A 258 22.79 30.50 -7.18
C GLU A 258 23.91 29.50 -6.88
N VAL A 259 23.57 28.35 -6.28
CA VAL A 259 24.53 27.27 -5.99
C VAL A 259 25.08 26.65 -7.27
N LEU A 260 24.21 26.45 -8.28
CA LEU A 260 24.63 25.90 -9.57
C LEU A 260 25.49 26.87 -10.39
N GLU A 261 25.22 28.18 -10.30
CA GLU A 261 25.96 29.21 -10.95
C GLU A 261 27.34 29.44 -10.28
N ALA A 262 27.38 29.49 -8.96
CA ALA A 262 28.64 29.56 -8.19
C ALA A 262 29.57 28.39 -8.55
N ALA A 263 29.06 27.18 -8.57
CA ALA A 263 29.84 26.00 -8.95
C ALA A 263 30.40 26.07 -10.39
N LYS A 264 29.67 26.70 -11.33
CA LYS A 264 30.18 26.93 -12.70
C LYS A 264 31.32 27.96 -12.72
N VAL A 265 31.21 29.01 -11.92
CA VAL A 265 32.26 30.02 -11.77
C VAL A 265 33.53 29.40 -11.19
N ASP A 266 33.36 28.45 -10.21
CA ASP A 266 34.47 27.69 -9.62
C ASP A 266 35.05 26.60 -10.56
N GLY A 267 34.57 26.55 -11.82
CA GLY A 267 35.08 25.62 -12.83
C GLY A 267 34.60 24.18 -12.71
N ALA A 268 33.52 23.92 -11.98
CA ALA A 268 32.98 22.59 -11.87
C ALA A 268 32.47 22.03 -13.21
N ASN A 269 33.02 20.92 -13.66
CA ASN A 269 32.52 20.23 -14.83
C ASN A 269 31.15 19.52 -14.52
N LYS A 270 30.48 19.03 -15.55
CA LYS A 270 29.14 18.38 -15.40
C LYS A 270 29.14 17.23 -14.41
N TRP A 271 30.19 16.41 -14.38
CA TRP A 271 30.29 15.26 -13.47
C TRP A 271 30.54 15.70 -12.03
N THR A 272 31.46 16.66 -11.82
CA THR A 272 31.74 17.24 -10.51
C THR A 272 30.49 17.93 -9.94
N MET A 273 29.78 18.69 -10.77
CA MET A 273 28.52 19.33 -10.40
C MET A 273 27.46 18.30 -10.02
N PHE A 274 27.31 17.23 -10.79
CA PHE A 274 26.37 16.16 -10.47
C PHE A 274 26.72 15.47 -9.15
N LYS A 275 27.97 14.98 -9.02
CA LYS A 275 28.40 14.17 -7.88
C LYS A 275 28.43 14.96 -6.57
N ASN A 276 28.94 16.17 -6.61
CA ASN A 276 29.26 16.95 -5.40
C ASN A 276 28.18 17.96 -5.00
N ILE A 277 27.25 18.29 -5.91
CA ILE A 277 26.24 19.33 -5.67
C ILE A 277 24.82 18.79 -5.90
N ILE A 278 24.51 18.39 -7.14
CA ILE A 278 23.14 18.00 -7.50
C ILE A 278 22.71 16.75 -6.72
N PHE A 279 23.50 15.69 -6.78
CA PHE A 279 23.13 14.43 -6.14
C PHE A 279 22.98 14.52 -4.61
N PRO A 280 23.91 15.18 -3.87
CA PRO A 280 23.74 15.38 -2.42
C PRO A 280 22.50 16.21 -2.07
N ILE A 281 22.22 17.30 -2.77
CA ILE A 281 21.03 18.13 -2.52
C ILE A 281 19.74 17.37 -2.89
N MET A 282 19.79 16.53 -3.91
CA MET A 282 18.68 15.68 -4.34
C MET A 282 18.44 14.46 -3.45
N LEU A 283 19.32 14.17 -2.51
CA LEU A 283 19.25 12.97 -1.68
C LEU A 283 17.92 12.80 -0.94
N PRO A 284 17.35 13.84 -0.28
CA PRO A 284 16.05 13.71 0.40
C PRO A 284 14.91 13.33 -0.55
N VAL A 285 14.86 13.97 -1.73
CA VAL A 285 13.86 13.68 -2.77
C VAL A 285 14.08 12.28 -3.34
N SER A 286 15.33 11.90 -3.58
CA SER A 286 15.72 10.57 -4.08
C SER A 286 15.28 9.45 -3.14
N LEU A 287 15.57 9.60 -1.85
CA LEU A 287 15.19 8.62 -0.84
C LEU A 287 13.67 8.52 -0.67
N THR A 288 12.98 9.66 -0.71
CA THR A 288 11.50 9.68 -0.68
C THR A 288 10.92 8.96 -1.90
N THR A 289 11.47 9.22 -3.08
CA THR A 289 11.06 8.55 -4.34
C THR A 289 11.26 7.04 -4.24
N LEU A 290 12.41 6.58 -3.74
CA LEU A 290 12.70 5.16 -3.53
C LEU A 290 11.73 4.52 -2.54
N VAL A 291 11.46 5.16 -1.40
CA VAL A 291 10.54 4.64 -0.39
C VAL A 291 9.12 4.48 -0.96
N ILE A 292 8.61 5.50 -1.65
CA ILE A 292 7.29 5.44 -2.29
C ILE A 292 7.25 4.31 -3.33
N ARG A 293 8.28 4.20 -4.17
CA ARG A 293 8.34 3.14 -5.19
C ARG A 293 8.38 1.74 -4.58
N ILE A 294 9.13 1.54 -3.50
CA ILE A 294 9.18 0.28 -2.76
C ILE A 294 7.80 -0.07 -2.19
N ILE A 295 7.05 0.90 -1.64
CA ILE A 295 5.68 0.68 -1.16
C ILE A 295 4.78 0.16 -2.28
N PHE A 296 4.85 0.75 -3.49
CA PHE A 296 4.10 0.25 -4.64
C PHE A 296 4.55 -1.15 -5.05
N LYS A 297 5.85 -1.42 -5.01
CA LYS A 297 6.41 -2.74 -5.36
C LYS A 297 5.94 -3.85 -4.41
N LEU A 298 5.85 -3.56 -3.11
CA LEU A 298 5.34 -4.52 -2.11
C LEU A 298 3.89 -4.93 -2.36
N LYS A 299 3.12 -4.13 -3.10
CA LYS A 299 1.72 -4.42 -3.48
C LYS A 299 1.59 -5.00 -4.89
N LEU A 300 2.70 -5.32 -5.56
CA LEU A 300 2.68 -5.84 -6.93
C LEU A 300 1.89 -7.15 -7.00
N ALA A 301 0.78 -7.16 -7.73
CA ALA A 301 -0.06 -8.33 -7.92
C ALA A 301 -0.75 -8.36 -9.30
N ASP A 302 -1.42 -7.27 -9.70
CA ASP A 302 -2.32 -7.24 -10.85
C ASP A 302 -1.67 -7.73 -12.14
N ILE A 303 -0.47 -7.22 -12.46
CA ILE A 303 0.27 -7.60 -13.66
C ILE A 303 0.60 -9.09 -13.63
N ILE A 304 1.03 -9.61 -12.48
CA ILE A 304 1.39 -11.02 -12.30
C ILE A 304 0.15 -11.92 -12.48
N ILE A 305 -0.93 -11.59 -11.78
CA ILE A 305 -2.17 -12.39 -11.80
C ILE A 305 -2.72 -12.50 -13.21
N ILE A 306 -2.75 -11.40 -13.96
CA ILE A 306 -3.37 -11.36 -15.30
C ILE A 306 -2.46 -11.98 -16.35
N VAL A 307 -1.16 -11.72 -16.30
CA VAL A 307 -0.25 -12.14 -17.40
C VAL A 307 0.19 -13.58 -17.23
N THR A 308 0.68 -13.97 -16.05
CA THR A 308 1.32 -15.28 -15.82
C THR A 308 0.59 -16.14 -14.79
N ALA A 309 -0.33 -15.58 -13.99
CA ALA A 309 -0.90 -16.24 -12.82
C ALA A 309 0.18 -16.84 -11.88
N GLY A 310 1.33 -16.15 -11.77
CA GLY A 310 2.48 -16.61 -10.98
C GLY A 310 3.44 -17.56 -11.69
N GLY A 311 3.09 -18.04 -12.89
CA GLY A 311 3.89 -19.01 -13.66
C GLY A 311 5.15 -18.46 -14.31
N PRO A 312 6.01 -19.34 -14.83
CA PRO A 312 6.00 -20.78 -14.67
C PRO A 312 6.45 -21.22 -13.26
N GLY A 313 5.80 -22.24 -12.68
CA GLY A 313 6.22 -22.84 -11.41
C GLY A 313 6.32 -21.89 -10.20
N GLY A 314 5.54 -20.79 -10.17
CA GLY A 314 5.63 -19.78 -9.11
C GLY A 314 6.76 -18.76 -9.30
N ALA A 315 7.48 -18.78 -10.42
CA ALA A 315 8.68 -17.96 -10.64
C ALA A 315 8.41 -16.46 -10.68
N THR A 316 7.21 -16.05 -11.07
CA THR A 316 6.82 -14.63 -11.12
C THR A 316 5.98 -14.20 -9.92
N ASP A 317 5.57 -15.11 -9.03
CA ASP A 317 4.74 -14.74 -7.89
C ASP A 317 5.40 -13.71 -7.00
N SER A 318 4.68 -12.64 -6.73
CA SER A 318 4.88 -11.82 -5.54
C SER A 318 4.11 -12.43 -4.37
N VAL A 319 4.41 -12.00 -3.16
CA VAL A 319 3.61 -12.45 -1.99
C VAL A 319 2.15 -12.03 -2.13
N THR A 320 1.88 -10.81 -2.62
CA THR A 320 0.51 -10.33 -2.82
C THR A 320 -0.24 -11.13 -3.89
N SER A 321 0.39 -11.46 -5.03
CA SER A 321 -0.25 -12.30 -6.05
C SER A 321 -0.50 -13.73 -5.56
N PHE A 322 0.40 -14.29 -4.78
CA PHE A 322 0.24 -15.60 -4.15
C PHE A 322 -0.95 -15.61 -3.18
N ILE A 323 -1.05 -14.62 -2.30
CA ILE A 323 -2.19 -14.47 -1.37
C ILE A 323 -3.51 -14.39 -2.14
N VAL A 324 -3.58 -13.57 -3.19
CA VAL A 324 -4.81 -13.43 -3.99
C VAL A 324 -5.22 -14.75 -4.65
N ARG A 325 -4.26 -15.55 -5.14
CA ARG A 325 -4.55 -16.87 -5.72
C ARG A 325 -5.03 -17.88 -4.68
N GLU A 326 -4.44 -17.90 -3.48
CA GLU A 326 -4.92 -18.75 -2.39
C GLU A 326 -6.36 -18.42 -2.03
N TYR A 327 -6.65 -17.13 -1.86
CA TYR A 327 -7.98 -16.67 -1.51
C TYR A 327 -9.01 -16.87 -2.63
N ARG A 328 -8.71 -16.43 -3.85
CA ARG A 328 -9.67 -16.38 -4.97
C ARG A 328 -9.74 -17.69 -5.74
N ASP A 329 -8.60 -18.23 -6.14
CA ASP A 329 -8.54 -19.33 -7.10
C ASP A 329 -8.63 -20.69 -6.39
N ARG A 330 -8.07 -20.78 -5.16
CA ARG A 330 -8.13 -21.99 -4.33
C ARG A 330 -9.23 -21.94 -3.27
N SER A 331 -9.94 -20.81 -3.17
CA SER A 331 -11.02 -20.60 -2.19
C SER A 331 -10.57 -20.76 -0.73
N ASN A 332 -9.27 -20.75 -0.45
CA ASN A 332 -8.69 -20.99 0.87
C ASN A 332 -8.61 -19.68 1.67
N VAL A 333 -9.74 -19.29 2.25
CA VAL A 333 -9.89 -17.98 2.92
C VAL A 333 -9.08 -17.93 4.22
N GLY A 334 -9.11 -18.99 5.03
CA GLY A 334 -8.38 -19.07 6.29
C GLY A 334 -6.87 -18.91 6.08
N TYR A 335 -6.29 -19.73 5.23
CA TYR A 335 -4.87 -19.69 4.91
C TYR A 335 -4.45 -18.39 4.22
N GLY A 336 -5.18 -17.95 3.19
CA GLY A 336 -4.90 -16.69 2.49
C GLY A 336 -4.93 -15.46 3.41
N THR A 337 -5.85 -15.49 4.40
CA THR A 337 -5.93 -14.43 5.41
C THR A 337 -4.74 -14.48 6.38
N LEU A 338 -4.30 -15.67 6.82
CA LEU A 338 -3.07 -15.80 7.61
C LEU A 338 -1.86 -15.22 6.86
N LEU A 339 -1.67 -15.62 5.60
CA LEU A 339 -0.58 -15.12 4.76
C LEU A 339 -0.61 -13.59 4.68
N SER A 340 -1.79 -12.99 4.57
CA SER A 340 -1.97 -11.53 4.53
C SER A 340 -1.50 -10.86 5.81
N PHE A 341 -1.82 -11.42 6.99
CA PHE A 341 -1.37 -10.89 8.28
C PHE A 341 0.14 -11.04 8.49
N VAL A 342 0.69 -12.20 8.17
CA VAL A 342 2.14 -12.42 8.27
C VAL A 342 2.88 -11.45 7.34
N TYR A 343 2.39 -11.31 6.11
CA TYR A 343 2.99 -10.36 5.15
C TYR A 343 2.85 -8.90 5.60
N LEU A 344 1.73 -8.50 6.18
CA LEU A 344 1.55 -7.17 6.77
C LEU A 344 2.60 -6.89 7.86
N ILE A 345 2.83 -7.85 8.76
CA ILE A 345 3.84 -7.75 9.81
C ILE A 345 5.25 -7.61 9.21
N LEU A 346 5.57 -8.43 8.20
CA LEU A 346 6.85 -8.35 7.49
C LEU A 346 7.05 -6.99 6.81
N ILE A 347 6.01 -6.45 6.16
CA ILE A 347 6.04 -5.11 5.56
C ILE A 347 6.29 -4.03 6.63
N ILE A 348 5.59 -4.08 7.75
CA ILE A 348 5.75 -3.10 8.85
C ILE A 348 7.19 -3.14 9.38
N ILE A 349 7.73 -4.32 9.64
CA ILE A 349 9.11 -4.50 10.11
C ILE A 349 10.09 -3.95 9.07
N PHE A 350 9.98 -4.39 7.82
CA PHE A 350 10.85 -3.96 6.72
C PHE A 350 10.82 -2.45 6.51
N MET A 351 9.63 -1.86 6.42
CA MET A 351 9.46 -0.42 6.22
C MET A 351 9.96 0.39 7.41
N THR A 352 9.77 -0.09 8.64
CA THR A 352 10.30 0.56 9.85
C THR A 352 11.84 0.60 9.82
N ILE A 353 12.47 -0.51 9.45
CA ILE A 353 13.93 -0.59 9.32
C ILE A 353 14.41 0.33 8.20
N LEU A 354 13.78 0.28 7.03
CA LEU A 354 14.11 1.11 5.88
C LEU A 354 14.02 2.61 6.21
N ILE A 355 12.91 3.06 6.80
CA ILE A 355 12.70 4.47 7.15
C ILE A 355 13.72 4.91 8.23
N ARG A 356 14.02 4.08 9.22
CA ARG A 356 15.05 4.39 10.21
C ARG A 356 16.44 4.53 9.58
N PHE A 357 16.76 3.65 8.63
CA PHE A 357 18.02 3.73 7.87
C PHE A 357 18.10 5.01 7.04
N VAL A 358 17.06 5.33 6.29
CA VAL A 358 16.94 6.55 5.48
C VAL A 358 17.09 7.81 6.35
N ASN A 359 16.38 7.89 7.48
CA ASN A 359 16.44 9.05 8.36
C ASN A 359 17.84 9.24 8.98
N ARG A 360 18.52 8.16 9.38
CA ARG A 360 19.91 8.25 9.89
C ARG A 360 20.88 8.75 8.83
N TRP A 361 20.64 8.37 7.58
CA TRP A 361 21.50 8.80 6.46
C TRP A 361 21.28 10.28 6.11
N LEU A 362 20.04 10.74 6.13
CA LEU A 362 19.70 12.15 5.93
C LEU A 362 20.30 13.04 7.04
N GLN A 363 20.25 12.62 8.30
CA GLN A 363 20.83 13.35 9.41
C GLN A 363 22.36 13.46 9.36
N ARG A 364 23.04 12.56 8.65
CA ARG A 364 24.51 12.61 8.47
C ARG A 364 24.90 13.44 7.26
N ALA A 365 23.99 13.69 6.34
CA ALA A 365 24.22 14.45 5.12
C ALA A 365 23.80 15.92 5.23
N SER A 366 23.03 16.29 6.25
CA SER A 366 22.68 17.66 6.66
C SER A 366 23.72 18.21 7.66
#